data_e9472fd97fc78f1bcef44e35ba436f65
#
_entry.id   e9472fd97fc78f1bcef44e35ba436f65
#
_cell.length_a   1.000
_cell.length_b   1.000
_cell.length_c   1.000
_cell.angle_alpha   90.00
_cell.angle_beta   90.00
_cell.angle_gamma   90.00
#
_symmetry.space_group_name_H-M   'P 1'
#
loop_
_entity.id
_entity.type
_entity.pdbx_description
1 polymer ?
#
loop_
_entity_poly.entity_id
_entity_poly.type
_entity_poly.pdbx_seq_one_letter_code
_entity_poly.pdbx_strand_id
1 'polypeptide(L)'
;KNWSINIDFEDYDQNFDNNDMGYSIRNDINSKKIEISYQDLQPNSRFQERNIDLLLNRKKNNSMNLLLMNAISLSMNSLMKNGSKINLMILRNSDSYNDRLIYDYKDDQLGVAMYSSRNTFYDISWGSDNRQKNSFYIGYARFDNKINDWGYNLRYKHVYKPEYNMKLSFHYEYTRSKEKYHWLDIIGTDSPKYIFCNANKRLHRYRMRFEAFLNKKVTWQNDIEINQLKNQFTNWMELNDGERYPEPLTGGNYYAEQGNNPFNNQYPNPNDDIYFFSNYTELVYNVVLSWQLNQESKLYFIYSRYWLLNGDRLTSVFDFFNVDTYNMNSDSWTEKTYDSGISIKYVKQFNF
;
A
#
# COMPACT_ATOMS: atom_id res chain seq x y z
N LYS A 1 15.85 13.23 -28.98
CA LYS A 1 16.47 13.43 -27.65
C LYS A 1 16.01 14.76 -27.13
N ASN A 2 15.23 14.76 -26.08
CA ASN A 2 14.61 15.96 -25.53
C ASN A 2 14.93 16.08 -24.05
N TRP A 3 15.30 17.30 -23.66
CA TRP A 3 15.39 17.70 -22.27
C TRP A 3 14.20 18.57 -21.93
N SER A 4 13.65 18.39 -20.75
CA SER A 4 12.65 19.29 -20.17
C SER A 4 12.98 19.59 -18.73
N ILE A 5 12.63 20.80 -18.30
CA ILE A 5 12.73 21.24 -16.91
C ILE A 5 11.35 21.75 -16.52
N ASN A 6 10.81 21.21 -15.45
CA ASN A 6 9.58 21.67 -14.83
C ASN A 6 9.87 22.20 -13.43
N ILE A 7 9.32 23.36 -13.09
CA ILE A 7 9.49 24.01 -11.79
C ILE A 7 8.11 24.35 -11.28
N ASP A 8 7.72 23.71 -10.15
CA ASP A 8 6.43 23.92 -9.51
C ASP A 8 6.64 24.59 -8.15
N PHE A 9 5.84 25.61 -7.88
CA PHE A 9 5.74 26.26 -6.58
C PHE A 9 4.30 26.27 -6.13
N GLU A 10 4.06 25.81 -4.91
CA GLU A 10 2.76 25.84 -4.26
C GLU A 10 2.95 26.47 -2.89
N ASP A 11 2.11 27.43 -2.54
CA ASP A 11 2.12 28.08 -1.24
C ASP A 11 0.68 28.33 -0.79
N TYR A 12 0.24 27.55 0.16
CA TYR A 12 -1.12 27.60 0.73
C TYR A 12 -1.04 27.83 2.22
N ASP A 13 -1.77 28.80 2.72
CA ASP A 13 -1.92 29.02 4.17
C ASP A 13 -2.92 28.02 4.79
N GLN A 14 -3.01 28.01 6.12
CA GLN A 14 -3.89 27.11 6.86
C GLN A 14 -5.38 27.38 6.62
N ASN A 15 -5.78 28.59 6.18
CA ASN A 15 -7.14 28.99 5.93
C ASN A 15 -7.55 28.80 4.47
N PHE A 16 -6.61 28.42 3.63
CA PHE A 16 -6.88 28.19 2.22
C PHE A 16 -7.77 26.96 2.06
N ASP A 17 -9.01 27.19 1.65
CA ASP A 17 -9.98 26.14 1.36
C ASP A 17 -10.24 26.10 -0.14
N ASN A 18 -9.77 25.05 -0.79
CA ASN A 18 -10.02 24.76 -2.21
C ASN A 18 -11.08 23.66 -2.37
N ASN A 19 -11.89 23.43 -1.34
CA ASN A 19 -12.79 22.29 -1.26
C ASN A 19 -14.01 22.38 -2.16
N ASP A 20 -14.34 23.57 -2.71
CA ASP A 20 -15.44 23.74 -3.68
C ASP A 20 -15.27 22.89 -4.94
N MET A 21 -14.05 22.41 -5.21
CA MET A 21 -13.74 21.52 -6.33
C MET A 21 -13.36 20.09 -5.88
N GLY A 22 -13.37 19.78 -4.59
CA GLY A 22 -13.14 18.44 -4.05
C GLY A 22 -11.70 17.92 -4.18
N TYR A 23 -10.69 18.78 -4.39
CA TYR A 23 -9.34 18.37 -4.76
C TYR A 23 -8.22 18.83 -3.83
N SER A 24 -8.45 19.62 -2.79
CA SER A 24 -7.36 19.99 -1.89
C SER A 24 -7.14 18.89 -0.84
N ILE A 25 -6.13 18.08 -1.05
CA ILE A 25 -5.68 17.07 -0.09
C ILE A 25 -5.01 17.76 1.12
N ARG A 26 -4.53 18.99 0.97
CA ARG A 26 -3.78 19.68 2.00
C ARG A 26 -3.73 21.19 1.77
N ASN A 27 -4.12 21.95 2.78
CA ASN A 27 -3.77 23.34 3.00
C ASN A 27 -2.50 23.43 3.87
N ASP A 28 -2.06 24.62 4.24
CA ASP A 28 -0.91 24.88 5.13
C ASP A 28 0.39 24.24 4.62
N ILE A 29 0.71 24.45 3.36
CA ILE A 29 1.89 23.85 2.72
C ILE A 29 2.65 24.84 1.83
N ASN A 30 3.97 24.84 1.94
CA ASN A 30 4.89 25.42 0.98
C ASN A 30 5.65 24.29 0.30
N SER A 31 5.45 24.12 -1.00
CA SER A 31 6.05 23.07 -1.81
C SER A 31 6.88 23.68 -2.93
N LYS A 32 8.09 23.16 -3.12
CA LYS A 32 9.00 23.51 -4.20
C LYS A 32 9.50 22.26 -4.87
N LYS A 33 9.21 22.13 -6.16
CA LYS A 33 9.57 20.97 -6.96
C LYS A 33 10.34 21.40 -8.19
N ILE A 34 11.46 20.73 -8.46
CA ILE A 34 12.23 20.86 -9.70
C ILE A 34 12.37 19.47 -10.29
N GLU A 35 11.94 19.32 -11.53
CA GLU A 35 12.03 18.07 -12.27
C GLU A 35 12.81 18.30 -13.57
N ILE A 36 13.88 17.54 -13.76
CA ILE A 36 14.69 17.54 -14.97
C ILE A 36 14.54 16.19 -15.62
N SER A 37 13.97 16.18 -16.82
CA SER A 37 13.69 14.97 -17.56
C SER A 37 14.49 14.91 -18.85
N TYR A 38 15.06 13.74 -19.12
CA TYR A 38 15.67 13.40 -20.40
C TYR A 38 14.89 12.27 -21.06
N GLN A 39 14.38 12.53 -22.26
CA GLN A 39 13.64 11.57 -23.04
C GLN A 39 14.37 11.28 -24.37
N ASP A 40 14.66 10.01 -24.61
CA ASP A 40 15.22 9.52 -25.87
C ASP A 40 14.22 8.54 -26.50
N LEU A 41 13.50 9.02 -27.51
CA LEU A 41 12.52 8.25 -28.29
C LEU A 41 13.13 7.70 -29.60
N GLN A 42 14.40 7.98 -29.87
CA GLN A 42 15.09 7.48 -31.07
C GLN A 42 15.67 6.09 -30.79
N PRO A 43 15.20 5.06 -31.51
CA PRO A 43 15.76 3.71 -31.35
C PRO A 43 17.28 3.70 -31.63
N ASN A 44 18.02 3.04 -30.76
CA ASN A 44 19.45 2.79 -30.94
C ASN A 44 19.74 1.28 -30.92
N SER A 45 21.00 0.86 -30.80
CA SER A 45 21.36 -0.55 -30.80
C SER A 45 20.75 -1.37 -29.66
N ARG A 46 20.38 -0.76 -28.52
CA ARG A 46 19.90 -1.43 -27.30
C ARG A 46 18.48 -1.06 -26.91
N PHE A 47 18.10 0.21 -27.08
CA PHE A 47 16.84 0.76 -26.58
C PHE A 47 15.93 1.20 -27.73
N GLN A 48 14.61 1.02 -27.55
CA GLN A 48 13.58 1.68 -28.36
C GLN A 48 13.29 3.07 -27.80
N GLU A 49 13.15 3.17 -26.47
CA GLU A 49 12.95 4.44 -25.76
C GLU A 49 13.61 4.39 -24.39
N ARG A 50 13.94 5.55 -23.87
CA ARG A 50 14.48 5.70 -22.52
C ARG A 50 14.13 7.06 -21.93
N ASN A 51 13.65 7.04 -20.70
CA ASN A 51 13.39 8.22 -19.90
C ASN A 51 14.27 8.19 -18.65
N ILE A 52 14.86 9.34 -18.30
CA ILE A 52 15.61 9.52 -17.06
C ILE A 52 15.11 10.81 -16.44
N ASP A 53 14.65 10.73 -15.18
CA ASP A 53 14.10 11.86 -14.46
C ASP A 53 14.85 12.07 -13.15
N LEU A 54 15.29 13.31 -12.93
CA LEU A 54 15.81 13.80 -11.67
C LEU A 54 14.79 14.73 -11.05
N LEU A 55 14.33 14.39 -9.84
CA LEU A 55 13.35 15.16 -9.08
C LEU A 55 13.95 15.65 -7.77
N LEU A 56 13.88 16.96 -7.54
CA LEU A 56 14.16 17.62 -6.27
C LEU A 56 12.82 18.11 -5.72
N ASN A 57 12.47 17.71 -4.49
CA ASN A 57 11.20 18.08 -3.88
C ASN A 57 11.43 18.50 -2.43
N ARG A 58 10.95 19.69 -2.09
CA ARG A 58 10.99 20.22 -0.74
C ARG A 58 9.61 20.71 -0.32
N LYS A 59 9.13 20.21 0.82
CA LYS A 59 7.85 20.60 1.39
C LYS A 59 8.00 21.03 2.84
N LYS A 60 7.31 22.08 3.21
CA LYS A 60 7.23 22.57 4.59
C LYS A 60 5.77 22.78 4.96
N ASN A 61 5.47 22.66 6.24
CA ASN A 61 4.26 23.18 6.83
C ASN A 61 4.47 24.67 7.12
N ASN A 62 3.52 25.54 6.74
CA ASN A 62 3.67 26.99 6.87
C ASN A 62 3.48 27.46 8.32
N SER A 63 2.44 26.96 9.02
CA SER A 63 2.09 27.40 10.35
C SER A 63 3.16 27.05 11.39
N MET A 64 3.71 25.83 11.31
CA MET A 64 4.73 25.35 12.25
C MET A 64 6.15 25.47 11.71
N ASN A 65 6.34 25.89 10.45
CA ASN A 65 7.61 25.93 9.76
C ASN A 65 8.39 24.60 9.76
N LEU A 66 7.68 23.46 9.85
CA LEU A 66 8.29 22.16 9.90
C LEU A 66 8.66 21.66 8.49
N LEU A 67 9.84 21.08 8.36
CA LEU A 67 10.25 20.42 7.14
C LEU A 67 9.56 19.06 7.02
N LEU A 68 8.63 18.93 6.08
CA LEU A 68 7.85 17.70 5.87
C LEU A 68 8.54 16.76 4.88
N MET A 69 9.26 17.31 3.91
CA MET A 69 9.97 16.55 2.91
C MET A 69 11.13 17.34 2.36
N ASN A 70 12.27 16.71 2.16
CA ASN A 70 13.36 17.21 1.35
C ASN A 70 14.02 16.01 0.67
N ALA A 71 13.59 15.77 -0.55
CA ALA A 71 13.88 14.56 -1.29
C ALA A 71 14.61 14.82 -2.58
N ILE A 72 15.51 13.91 -2.92
CA ILE A 72 16.07 13.77 -4.26
C ILE A 72 15.74 12.39 -4.78
N SER A 73 15.21 12.29 -6.00
CA SER A 73 15.01 11.01 -6.65
C SER A 73 15.56 11.00 -8.07
N LEU A 74 16.12 9.88 -8.44
CA LEU A 74 16.55 9.56 -9.79
C LEU A 74 15.77 8.33 -10.26
N SER A 75 15.08 8.45 -11.39
CA SER A 75 14.40 7.32 -12.02
C SER A 75 14.85 7.13 -13.46
N MET A 76 14.82 5.89 -13.89
CA MET A 76 15.08 5.50 -15.27
C MET A 76 14.06 4.45 -15.70
N ASN A 77 13.37 4.70 -16.82
CA ASN A 77 12.47 3.78 -17.47
C ASN A 77 12.97 3.53 -18.89
N SER A 78 13.14 2.28 -19.26
CA SER A 78 13.69 1.92 -20.58
C SER A 78 12.93 0.77 -21.20
N LEU A 79 12.57 0.93 -22.48
CA LEU A 79 12.08 -0.13 -23.35
C LEU A 79 13.23 -0.60 -24.25
N MET A 80 13.57 -1.86 -24.10
CA MET A 80 14.63 -2.51 -24.89
C MET A 80 14.14 -2.89 -26.30
N LYS A 81 15.04 -3.08 -27.24
CA LYS A 81 14.70 -3.53 -28.61
C LYS A 81 13.97 -4.87 -28.67
N ASN A 82 14.28 -5.77 -27.75
CA ASN A 82 13.59 -7.05 -27.63
C ASN A 82 12.22 -6.96 -26.96
N GLY A 83 11.71 -5.75 -26.68
CA GLY A 83 10.43 -5.51 -26.04
C GLY A 83 10.44 -5.64 -24.53
N SER A 84 11.57 -5.99 -23.89
CA SER A 84 11.68 -6.02 -22.44
C SER A 84 11.77 -4.61 -21.86
N LYS A 85 11.34 -4.45 -20.59
CA LYS A 85 11.35 -3.19 -19.86
C LYS A 85 12.25 -3.29 -18.65
N ILE A 86 12.98 -2.20 -18.36
CA ILE A 86 13.79 -2.04 -17.15
C ILE A 86 13.37 -0.73 -16.50
N ASN A 87 13.06 -0.78 -15.19
CA ASN A 87 12.82 0.42 -14.40
C ASN A 87 13.76 0.41 -13.20
N LEU A 88 14.34 1.56 -12.92
CA LEU A 88 15.21 1.82 -11.78
C LEU A 88 14.72 3.09 -11.10
N MET A 89 14.70 3.11 -9.77
CA MET A 89 14.43 4.30 -8.97
C MET A 89 15.28 4.30 -7.72
N ILE A 90 15.85 5.44 -7.41
CA ILE A 90 16.53 5.72 -6.14
C ILE A 90 15.93 7.01 -5.60
N LEU A 91 15.43 6.98 -4.38
CA LEU A 91 14.91 8.14 -3.68
C LEU A 91 15.60 8.26 -2.34
N ARG A 92 16.06 9.46 -2.01
CA ARG A 92 16.64 9.78 -0.71
C ARG A 92 15.93 10.97 -0.10
N ASN A 93 15.37 10.78 1.07
CA ASN A 93 14.82 11.85 1.90
C ASN A 93 15.82 12.25 2.97
N SER A 94 15.85 13.53 3.32
CA SER A 94 16.53 14.02 4.53
C SER A 94 15.66 13.79 5.77
N ASP A 95 16.22 14.09 6.92
CA ASP A 95 15.47 14.20 8.18
C ASP A 95 14.31 15.20 7.99
N SER A 96 13.12 14.83 8.45
CA SER A 96 11.88 15.58 8.24
C SER A 96 10.87 15.29 9.37
N TYR A 97 9.65 15.82 9.25
CA TYR A 97 8.55 15.51 10.16
C TYR A 97 7.36 15.00 9.37
N ASN A 98 6.59 14.10 9.98
CA ASN A 98 5.27 13.70 9.51
C ASN A 98 4.23 14.27 10.48
N ASP A 99 3.52 15.30 10.04
CA ASP A 99 2.51 16.01 10.83
C ASP A 99 1.10 15.40 10.67
N ARG A 100 0.98 14.28 9.98
CA ARG A 100 -0.28 13.55 9.74
C ARG A 100 -0.20 12.07 10.06
N LEU A 101 0.91 11.60 10.63
CA LEU A 101 1.04 10.19 11.01
C LEU A 101 0.11 9.86 12.18
N ILE A 102 0.03 10.79 13.13
CA ILE A 102 -0.80 10.65 14.33
C ILE A 102 -2.11 11.36 14.03
N TYR A 103 -3.20 10.59 13.96
CA TYR A 103 -4.52 11.09 13.64
C TYR A 103 -5.55 10.47 14.57
N ASP A 104 -6.32 11.30 15.25
CA ASP A 104 -7.42 10.85 16.08
C ASP A 104 -8.69 10.75 15.24
N TYR A 105 -9.08 9.52 14.93
CA TYR A 105 -10.29 9.23 14.15
C TYR A 105 -11.58 9.55 14.89
N LYS A 106 -11.55 9.67 16.22
CA LYS A 106 -12.75 9.96 17.01
C LYS A 106 -13.07 11.45 17.01
N ASP A 107 -12.04 12.26 17.13
CA ASP A 107 -12.19 13.73 17.25
C ASP A 107 -11.82 14.47 15.95
N ASP A 108 -11.47 13.75 14.88
CA ASP A 108 -11.03 14.31 13.58
C ASP A 108 -9.88 15.32 13.74
N GLN A 109 -8.93 15.03 14.65
CA GLN A 109 -7.84 15.92 14.98
C GLN A 109 -6.48 15.33 14.64
N LEU A 110 -5.57 16.20 14.19
CA LEU A 110 -4.18 15.86 14.04
C LEU A 110 -3.48 15.91 15.40
N GLY A 111 -2.72 14.84 15.69
CA GLY A 111 -1.83 14.81 16.84
C GLY A 111 -0.53 15.57 16.61
N VAL A 112 0.45 15.31 17.44
CA VAL A 112 1.78 15.94 17.33
C VAL A 112 2.53 15.47 16.07
N ALA A 113 3.34 16.36 15.52
CA ALA A 113 4.18 16.02 14.38
C ALA A 113 5.33 15.09 14.79
N MET A 114 5.38 13.92 14.17
CA MET A 114 6.41 12.92 14.46
C MET A 114 7.65 13.13 13.60
N TYR A 115 8.82 13.02 14.23
CA TYR A 115 10.08 13.04 13.52
C TYR A 115 10.25 11.79 12.63
N SER A 116 10.59 12.03 11.38
CA SER A 116 10.92 10.99 10.39
C SER A 116 12.40 11.09 10.04
N SER A 117 13.17 10.07 10.37
CA SER A 117 14.60 10.05 10.07
C SER A 117 14.85 9.92 8.57
N ARG A 118 15.98 10.45 8.11
CA ARG A 118 16.41 10.30 6.72
C ARG A 118 16.35 8.85 6.29
N ASN A 119 15.86 8.65 5.07
CA ASN A 119 15.67 7.33 4.49
C ASN A 119 16.15 7.26 3.04
N THR A 120 16.37 6.04 2.58
CA THR A 120 16.68 5.74 1.19
C THR A 120 15.78 4.62 0.71
N PHE A 121 15.23 4.81 -0.48
CA PHE A 121 14.39 3.83 -1.15
C PHE A 121 15.03 3.47 -2.50
N TYR A 122 15.04 2.19 -2.82
CA TYR A 122 15.51 1.63 -4.08
C TYR A 122 14.40 0.79 -4.69
N ASP A 123 14.16 0.91 -5.98
CA ASP A 123 13.28 0.03 -6.74
C ASP A 123 13.98 -0.35 -8.05
N ILE A 124 14.03 -1.65 -8.32
CA ILE A 124 14.50 -2.20 -9.58
C ILE A 124 13.50 -3.21 -10.10
N SER A 125 13.16 -3.12 -11.37
CA SER A 125 12.30 -4.12 -11.97
C SER A 125 12.67 -4.38 -13.44
N TRP A 126 12.39 -5.60 -13.85
CA TRP A 126 12.53 -6.07 -15.21
C TRP A 126 11.26 -6.80 -15.65
N GLY A 127 10.82 -6.52 -16.87
CA GLY A 127 9.72 -7.23 -17.51
C GLY A 127 10.12 -7.71 -18.91
N SER A 128 9.76 -8.94 -19.26
CA SER A 128 9.90 -9.43 -20.62
C SER A 128 8.88 -8.76 -21.55
N ASP A 129 9.01 -8.97 -22.85
CA ASP A 129 8.03 -8.48 -23.82
C ASP A 129 6.63 -9.04 -23.53
N ASN A 130 5.71 -8.17 -23.20
CA ASN A 130 4.33 -8.53 -22.85
C ASN A 130 3.46 -8.96 -24.06
N ARG A 131 3.97 -8.82 -25.28
CA ARG A 131 3.32 -9.31 -26.52
C ARG A 131 3.51 -10.79 -26.71
N GLN A 132 4.52 -11.37 -26.06
CA GLN A 132 4.83 -12.81 -26.16
C GLN A 132 3.74 -13.66 -25.49
N LYS A 133 3.64 -14.92 -25.94
CA LYS A 133 2.76 -15.93 -25.34
C LYS A 133 3.00 -16.10 -23.84
N ASN A 134 4.25 -16.07 -23.44
CA ASN A 134 4.69 -16.04 -22.04
C ASN A 134 5.42 -14.75 -21.77
N SER A 135 5.01 -14.03 -20.74
CA SER A 135 5.70 -12.84 -20.27
C SER A 135 5.85 -12.84 -18.76
N PHE A 136 6.96 -12.28 -18.30
CA PHE A 136 7.37 -12.27 -16.90
C PHE A 136 7.69 -10.86 -16.46
N TYR A 137 7.47 -10.61 -15.19
CA TYR A 137 7.91 -9.40 -14.50
C TYR A 137 8.47 -9.78 -13.14
N ILE A 138 9.63 -9.22 -12.82
CA ILE A 138 10.30 -9.38 -11.53
C ILE A 138 10.66 -7.98 -11.03
N GLY A 139 10.37 -7.70 -9.78
CA GLY A 139 10.71 -6.44 -9.13
C GLY A 139 11.22 -6.64 -7.72
N TYR A 140 12.11 -5.78 -7.30
CA TYR A 140 12.63 -5.68 -5.95
C TYR A 140 12.65 -4.23 -5.53
N ALA A 141 12.07 -3.94 -4.37
CA ALA A 141 12.18 -2.64 -3.74
C ALA A 141 12.74 -2.80 -2.33
N ARG A 142 13.50 -1.81 -1.88
CA ARG A 142 14.06 -1.76 -0.53
C ARG A 142 13.98 -0.36 0.04
N PHE A 143 13.67 -0.29 1.31
CA PHE A 143 13.64 0.89 2.13
C PHE A 143 14.56 0.70 3.33
N ASP A 144 15.37 1.70 3.64
CA ASP A 144 16.23 1.74 4.82
C ASP A 144 16.23 3.15 5.40
N ASN A 145 16.25 3.27 6.72
CA ASN A 145 16.42 4.55 7.40
C ASN A 145 17.52 4.54 8.47
N LYS A 146 17.82 5.70 9.02
CA LYS A 146 18.91 5.88 10.01
C LYS A 146 18.63 5.22 11.36
N ILE A 147 17.37 5.00 11.72
CA ILE A 147 16.96 4.39 13.00
C ILE A 147 16.81 2.88 12.94
N ASN A 148 17.31 2.27 11.86
CA ASN A 148 17.24 0.83 11.58
C ASN A 148 15.84 0.28 11.26
N ASP A 149 14.91 1.13 10.80
CA ASP A 149 13.75 0.62 10.09
C ASP A 149 14.20 0.21 8.70
N TRP A 150 13.66 -0.89 8.26
CA TRP A 150 13.93 -1.41 6.93
C TRP A 150 12.73 -2.17 6.40
N GLY A 151 12.64 -2.26 5.12
CA GLY A 151 11.67 -3.08 4.45
C GLY A 151 12.12 -3.45 3.05
N TYR A 152 11.61 -4.55 2.56
CA TYR A 152 11.76 -4.92 1.16
C TYR A 152 10.49 -5.54 0.62
N ASN A 153 10.34 -5.42 -0.70
CA ASN A 153 9.22 -5.94 -1.46
C ASN A 153 9.77 -6.71 -2.67
N LEU A 154 9.35 -7.96 -2.79
CA LEU A 154 9.63 -8.83 -3.94
C LEU A 154 8.34 -8.98 -4.74
N ARG A 155 8.40 -8.75 -6.05
CA ARG A 155 7.26 -8.81 -6.96
C ARG A 155 7.58 -9.75 -8.10
N TYR A 156 6.68 -10.67 -8.35
CA TYR A 156 6.73 -11.57 -9.50
C TYR A 156 5.38 -11.59 -10.19
N LYS A 157 5.39 -11.53 -11.51
CA LYS A 157 4.18 -11.71 -12.32
C LYS A 157 4.53 -12.57 -13.52
N HIS A 158 3.66 -13.53 -13.80
CA HIS A 158 3.68 -14.33 -15.01
C HIS A 158 2.35 -14.16 -15.75
N VAL A 159 2.42 -13.94 -17.05
CA VAL A 159 1.25 -13.89 -17.93
C VAL A 159 1.44 -14.92 -19.02
N TYR A 160 0.47 -15.82 -19.14
CA TYR A 160 0.39 -16.85 -20.16
C TYR A 160 -0.83 -16.64 -21.04
N LYS A 161 -0.62 -16.57 -22.34
CA LYS A 161 -1.65 -16.40 -23.37
C LYS A 161 -1.66 -17.66 -24.24
N PRO A 162 -2.40 -18.73 -23.85
CA PRO A 162 -2.44 -19.96 -24.62
C PRO A 162 -2.93 -19.71 -26.03
N GLU A 163 -4.00 -18.91 -26.14
CA GLU A 163 -4.64 -18.49 -27.37
C GLU A 163 -4.82 -16.97 -27.38
N TYR A 164 -5.13 -16.39 -28.56
CA TYR A 164 -5.34 -14.95 -28.72
C TYR A 164 -6.50 -14.40 -27.87
N ASN A 165 -7.47 -15.25 -27.56
CA ASN A 165 -8.67 -14.91 -26.80
C ASN A 165 -8.61 -15.34 -25.33
N MET A 166 -7.49 -15.86 -24.86
CA MET A 166 -7.33 -16.33 -23.48
C MET A 166 -6.06 -15.76 -22.85
N LYS A 167 -6.17 -15.43 -21.55
CA LYS A 167 -5.06 -14.94 -20.75
C LYS A 167 -5.18 -15.45 -19.33
N LEU A 168 -4.13 -16.08 -18.85
CA LEU A 168 -3.93 -16.45 -17.46
C LEU A 168 -2.80 -15.61 -16.89
N SER A 169 -3.00 -14.99 -15.75
CA SER A 169 -1.96 -14.25 -15.04
C SER A 169 -1.86 -14.70 -13.59
N PHE A 170 -0.63 -14.86 -13.14
CA PHE A 170 -0.29 -15.08 -11.74
C PHE A 170 0.58 -13.93 -11.26
N HIS A 171 0.26 -13.39 -10.10
CA HIS A 171 1.04 -12.34 -9.44
C HIS A 171 1.32 -12.77 -8.00
N TYR A 172 2.56 -12.66 -7.61
CA TYR A 172 3.00 -12.86 -6.24
C TYR A 172 3.77 -11.64 -5.76
N GLU A 173 3.42 -11.17 -4.57
CA GLU A 173 4.11 -10.09 -3.90
C GLU A 173 4.43 -10.52 -2.47
N TYR A 174 5.66 -10.30 -2.06
CA TYR A 174 6.11 -10.51 -0.70
C TYR A 174 6.71 -9.22 -0.15
N THR A 175 6.16 -8.75 0.95
CA THR A 175 6.68 -7.58 1.66
C THR A 175 7.11 -8.00 3.06
N ARG A 176 8.28 -7.55 3.48
CA ARG A 176 8.74 -7.67 4.86
C ARG A 176 9.28 -6.34 5.32
N SER A 177 8.85 -5.89 6.50
CA SER A 177 9.35 -4.65 7.10
C SER A 177 9.56 -4.81 8.61
N LYS A 178 10.47 -3.98 9.12
CA LYS A 178 10.68 -3.76 10.54
C LYS A 178 10.64 -2.27 10.78
N GLU A 179 9.74 -1.85 11.66
CA GLU A 179 9.52 -0.47 12.06
C GLU A 179 9.82 -0.36 13.56
N LYS A 180 10.66 0.55 13.96
CA LYS A 180 11.00 0.77 15.36
C LYS A 180 9.93 1.59 16.07
N TYR A 181 9.31 2.54 15.36
CA TYR A 181 8.31 3.44 15.90
C TYR A 181 7.04 3.35 15.05
N HIS A 182 6.33 2.23 15.21
CA HIS A 182 5.05 2.04 14.55
C HIS A 182 3.95 2.66 15.42
N TRP A 183 3.26 3.65 14.88
CA TRP A 183 2.15 4.28 15.57
C TRP A 183 0.95 3.32 15.68
N LEU A 184 0.31 3.32 16.85
CA LEU A 184 -0.84 2.48 17.13
C LEU A 184 -2.09 3.28 17.47
N ASP A 185 -2.04 4.16 18.47
CA ASP A 185 -3.25 4.80 19.00
C ASP A 185 -2.95 6.03 19.86
N ILE A 186 -4.02 6.79 20.16
CA ILE A 186 -4.07 7.88 21.12
C ILE A 186 -4.94 7.45 22.31
N ILE A 187 -4.40 7.58 23.52
CA ILE A 187 -5.08 7.20 24.75
C ILE A 187 -5.30 8.43 25.64
N GLY A 188 -6.54 8.60 26.14
CA GLY A 188 -6.92 9.69 27.03
C GLY A 188 -7.34 10.95 26.29
N THR A 189 -8.34 11.65 26.78
CA THR A 189 -8.91 12.87 26.19
C THR A 189 -8.29 14.14 26.78
N ASP A 190 -8.09 14.20 28.12
CA ASP A 190 -7.56 15.37 28.79
C ASP A 190 -6.03 15.51 28.73
N SER A 191 -5.34 14.39 28.56
CA SER A 191 -3.88 14.29 28.41
C SER A 191 -3.58 13.18 27.44
N PRO A 192 -3.63 13.45 26.14
CA PRO A 192 -3.46 12.43 25.13
C PRO A 192 -2.06 11.82 25.17
N LYS A 193 -2.00 10.49 25.19
CA LYS A 193 -0.78 9.70 25.12
C LYS A 193 -0.70 9.03 23.75
N TYR A 194 0.37 9.29 23.04
CA TYR A 194 0.59 8.76 21.70
C TYR A 194 1.39 7.46 21.77
N ILE A 195 0.75 6.35 21.45
CA ILE A 195 1.29 5.01 21.68
C ILE A 195 1.93 4.47 20.42
N PHE A 196 3.14 3.95 20.60
CA PHE A 196 3.96 3.33 19.56
C PHE A 196 4.45 1.95 19.98
N CYS A 197 4.89 1.18 19.01
CA CYS A 197 5.58 -0.10 19.26
C CYS A 197 6.61 -0.39 18.17
N ASN A 198 7.42 -1.40 18.40
CA ASN A 198 8.17 -2.02 17.32
C ASN A 198 7.23 -2.95 16.53
N ALA A 199 7.22 -2.85 15.21
CA ALA A 199 6.45 -3.72 14.34
C ALA A 199 7.36 -4.52 13.41
N ASN A 200 7.12 -5.83 13.31
CA ASN A 200 7.74 -6.71 12.33
C ASN A 200 6.61 -7.30 11.48
N LYS A 201 6.53 -6.85 10.23
CA LYS A 201 5.42 -7.15 9.34
C LYS A 201 5.87 -8.06 8.20
N ARG A 202 5.01 -9.01 7.83
CA ARG A 202 5.19 -9.87 6.65
C ARG A 202 3.86 -9.94 5.92
N LEU A 203 3.86 -9.55 4.65
CA LEU A 203 2.68 -9.62 3.78
C LEU A 203 3.00 -10.53 2.60
N HIS A 204 2.14 -11.51 2.39
CA HIS A 204 2.10 -12.31 1.17
C HIS A 204 0.82 -11.98 0.43
N ARG A 205 0.93 -11.63 -0.84
CA ARG A 205 -0.20 -11.41 -1.73
C ARG A 205 -0.06 -12.34 -2.93
N TYR A 206 -1.10 -13.13 -3.19
CA TYR A 206 -1.21 -14.00 -4.34
C TYR A 206 -2.44 -13.58 -5.13
N ARG A 207 -2.29 -13.41 -6.43
CA ARG A 207 -3.41 -13.11 -7.31
C ARG A 207 -3.33 -13.98 -8.55
N MET A 208 -4.43 -14.67 -8.85
CA MET A 208 -4.60 -15.41 -10.08
C MET A 208 -5.79 -14.80 -10.84
N ARG A 209 -5.57 -14.50 -12.11
CA ARG A 209 -6.63 -13.96 -12.97
C ARG A 209 -6.66 -14.72 -14.29
N PHE A 210 -7.83 -15.20 -14.61
CA PHE A 210 -8.17 -15.79 -15.90
C PHE A 210 -9.12 -14.86 -16.66
N GLU A 211 -8.84 -14.61 -17.94
CA GLU A 211 -9.66 -13.84 -18.85
C GLU A 211 -9.84 -14.64 -20.14
N ALA A 212 -11.09 -14.76 -20.61
CA ALA A 212 -11.43 -15.39 -21.88
C ALA A 212 -12.47 -14.60 -22.64
N PHE A 213 -12.22 -14.35 -23.91
CA PHE A 213 -13.22 -13.87 -24.85
C PHE A 213 -13.91 -15.08 -25.49
N LEU A 214 -15.10 -15.44 -24.99
CA LEU A 214 -15.85 -16.60 -25.49
C LEU A 214 -16.31 -16.36 -26.94
N ASN A 215 -16.63 -15.12 -27.24
CA ASN A 215 -16.88 -14.62 -28.61
C ASN A 215 -16.71 -13.09 -28.65
N LYS A 216 -17.03 -12.45 -29.78
CA LYS A 216 -16.91 -10.98 -29.96
C LYS A 216 -17.73 -10.16 -28.96
N LYS A 217 -18.73 -10.77 -28.32
CA LYS A 217 -19.69 -10.07 -27.43
C LYS A 217 -19.59 -10.50 -25.97
N VAL A 218 -19.00 -11.65 -25.69
CA VAL A 218 -19.02 -12.26 -24.34
C VAL A 218 -17.61 -12.44 -23.85
N THR A 219 -17.34 -11.89 -22.68
CA THR A 219 -16.07 -12.07 -21.92
C THR A 219 -16.35 -12.74 -20.57
N TRP A 220 -15.49 -13.65 -20.20
CA TRP A 220 -15.47 -14.27 -18.90
C TRP A 220 -14.16 -13.96 -18.17
N GLN A 221 -14.27 -13.56 -16.90
CA GLN A 221 -13.14 -13.26 -16.05
C GLN A 221 -13.31 -13.92 -14.68
N ASN A 222 -12.26 -14.54 -14.20
CA ASN A 222 -12.14 -15.01 -12.81
C ASN A 222 -10.93 -14.31 -12.19
N ASP A 223 -11.09 -13.83 -10.97
CA ASP A 223 -10.03 -13.19 -10.18
C ASP A 223 -10.06 -13.79 -8.77
N ILE A 224 -8.92 -14.34 -8.34
CA ILE A 224 -8.71 -14.87 -6.99
C ILE A 224 -7.54 -14.11 -6.41
N GLU A 225 -7.74 -13.46 -5.27
CA GLU A 225 -6.70 -12.77 -4.52
C GLU A 225 -6.67 -13.30 -3.09
N ILE A 226 -5.48 -13.64 -2.60
CA ILE A 226 -5.24 -14.06 -1.22
C ILE A 226 -4.17 -13.12 -0.65
N ASN A 227 -4.52 -12.41 0.42
CA ASN A 227 -3.63 -11.56 1.20
C ASN A 227 -3.43 -12.19 2.58
N GLN A 228 -2.20 -12.45 2.96
CA GLN A 228 -1.85 -12.89 4.29
C GLN A 228 -0.92 -11.88 4.93
N LEU A 229 -1.39 -11.20 5.98
CA LEU A 229 -0.60 -10.29 6.81
C LEU A 229 -0.27 -10.98 8.14
N LYS A 230 1.00 -10.92 8.50
CA LYS A 230 1.50 -11.29 9.83
C LYS A 230 2.25 -10.11 10.40
N ASN A 231 1.77 -9.64 11.55
CA ASN A 231 2.38 -8.58 12.33
C ASN A 231 2.83 -9.15 13.68
N GLN A 232 3.96 -8.68 14.15
CA GLN A 232 4.44 -8.93 15.50
C GLN A 232 4.79 -7.59 16.12
N PHE A 233 4.06 -7.22 17.15
CA PHE A 233 4.26 -5.98 17.90
C PHE A 233 5.00 -6.26 19.19
N THR A 234 6.01 -5.44 19.48
CA THR A 234 6.84 -5.56 20.69
C THR A 234 7.30 -4.19 21.15
N ASN A 235 7.78 -4.07 22.39
CA ASN A 235 8.39 -2.86 22.95
C ASN A 235 7.49 -1.62 22.80
N TRP A 236 6.49 -1.56 23.65
CA TRP A 236 5.55 -0.45 23.73
C TRP A 236 6.23 0.85 24.19
N MET A 237 5.89 1.95 23.57
CA MET A 237 6.51 3.25 23.77
C MET A 237 5.45 4.33 23.77
N GLU A 238 5.71 5.45 24.44
CA GLU A 238 4.89 6.64 24.47
C GLU A 238 5.71 7.81 23.90
N LEU A 239 5.06 8.63 23.06
CA LEU A 239 5.61 9.92 22.62
C LEU A 239 4.94 11.01 23.43
N ASN A 240 5.73 11.74 24.21
CA ASN A 240 5.27 12.92 24.90
C ASN A 240 5.39 14.15 24.00
N ASP A 241 4.57 15.16 24.27
CA ASP A 241 4.60 16.42 23.52
C ASP A 241 5.99 17.07 23.58
N GLY A 242 6.51 17.47 22.42
CA GLY A 242 7.85 18.07 22.27
C GLY A 242 9.00 17.07 22.15
N GLU A 243 8.79 15.78 22.26
CA GLU A 243 9.81 14.76 22.09
C GLU A 243 10.05 14.43 20.63
N ARG A 244 11.28 14.06 20.32
CA ARG A 244 11.66 13.66 18.96
C ARG A 244 11.38 12.22 18.64
N TYR A 245 11.46 11.35 19.63
CA TYR A 245 11.25 9.92 19.52
C TYR A 245 10.40 9.41 20.67
N PRO A 246 9.55 8.41 20.44
CA PRO A 246 8.87 7.71 21.52
C PRO A 246 9.87 7.05 22.47
N GLU A 247 9.59 7.15 23.78
CA GLU A 247 10.35 6.50 24.82
C GLU A 247 9.64 5.25 25.35
N PRO A 248 10.40 4.26 25.88
CA PRO A 248 9.80 3.06 26.48
C PRO A 248 8.84 3.45 27.60
N LEU A 249 7.66 2.83 27.63
CA LEU A 249 6.71 3.01 28.72
C LEU A 249 7.37 2.57 30.04
N THR A 250 7.50 3.51 30.96
CA THR A 250 8.07 3.31 32.30
C THR A 250 6.95 3.11 33.30
N GLY A 251 6.98 2.05 34.09
CA GLY A 251 6.09 1.85 35.22
C GLY A 251 5.16 0.66 35.12
N GLY A 252 5.71 -0.51 35.18
CA GLY A 252 4.99 -1.78 35.23
C GLY A 252 5.46 -2.74 34.17
N ASN A 253 5.15 -4.00 34.31
CA ASN A 253 5.51 -5.05 33.36
C ASN A 253 4.71 -4.91 32.05
N TYR A 254 4.99 -3.87 31.29
CA TYR A 254 4.43 -3.67 29.93
C TYR A 254 5.16 -4.50 28.88
N TYR A 255 5.61 -5.67 29.25
CA TYR A 255 6.09 -6.65 28.29
C TYR A 255 4.88 -7.42 27.79
N ALA A 256 4.26 -6.90 26.77
CA ALA A 256 3.33 -7.71 25.99
C ALA A 256 4.16 -8.82 25.31
N GLU A 257 4.39 -9.90 25.99
CA GLU A 257 4.48 -11.18 25.32
C GLU A 257 3.24 -11.30 24.44
N GLN A 258 3.40 -11.84 23.26
CA GLN A 258 2.37 -11.97 22.23
C GLN A 258 0.96 -12.07 22.82
N GLY A 259 0.11 -11.11 22.51
CA GLY A 259 -1.30 -11.13 22.87
C GLY A 259 -1.73 -10.38 24.13
N ASN A 260 -0.83 -9.91 24.97
CA ASN A 260 -1.22 -9.10 26.11
C ASN A 260 -1.22 -7.61 25.76
N ASN A 261 -2.40 -7.04 25.68
CA ASN A 261 -2.60 -5.60 25.58
C ASN A 261 -2.14 -4.94 26.89
N PRO A 262 -1.11 -4.07 26.91
CA PRO A 262 -0.67 -3.39 28.13
C PRO A 262 -1.76 -2.45 28.69
N PHE A 263 -2.83 -2.21 27.95
CA PHE A 263 -3.93 -1.31 28.30
C PHE A 263 -5.22 -2.04 28.62
N ASN A 264 -5.18 -3.36 28.88
CA ASN A 264 -6.35 -4.22 29.16
C ASN A 264 -7.36 -3.64 30.18
N ASN A 265 -6.91 -2.78 31.08
CA ASN A 265 -7.78 -2.13 32.06
C ASN A 265 -8.42 -0.81 31.56
N GLN A 266 -7.93 -0.26 30.45
CA GLN A 266 -8.44 1.00 29.89
C GLN A 266 -9.33 0.78 28.65
N TYR A 267 -9.16 -0.36 27.99
CA TYR A 267 -10.00 -0.80 26.87
C TYR A 267 -10.74 -2.07 27.27
N PRO A 268 -11.96 -1.97 27.81
CA PRO A 268 -12.70 -3.13 28.31
C PRO A 268 -13.20 -4.07 27.23
N ASN A 269 -13.04 -3.73 25.95
CA ASN A 269 -13.57 -4.55 24.86
C ASN A 269 -12.45 -4.91 23.88
N PRO A 270 -12.04 -6.20 23.82
CA PRO A 270 -11.14 -6.67 22.78
C PRO A 270 -11.75 -6.58 21.37
N ASN A 271 -13.01 -6.16 21.24
CA ASN A 271 -13.68 -5.91 19.97
C ASN A 271 -13.56 -4.46 19.48
N ASP A 272 -12.84 -3.57 20.19
CA ASP A 272 -12.49 -2.27 19.66
C ASP A 272 -11.42 -2.44 18.57
N ASP A 273 -11.71 -1.98 17.38
CA ASP A 273 -11.14 -2.36 16.06
C ASP A 273 -9.62 -2.27 15.87
N ILE A 274 -8.87 -1.72 16.80
CA ILE A 274 -7.45 -1.35 16.65
C ILE A 274 -6.50 -2.55 16.81
N TYR A 275 -6.89 -3.56 17.57
CA TYR A 275 -6.05 -4.72 17.91
C TYR A 275 -6.20 -5.92 16.97
N PHE A 276 -7.17 -5.88 16.09
CA PHE A 276 -7.62 -7.03 15.31
C PHE A 276 -6.73 -7.41 14.16
N PHE A 277 -5.86 -6.52 13.72
CA PHE A 277 -5.11 -6.72 12.49
C PHE A 277 -3.65 -7.10 12.71
N SER A 278 -3.32 -7.73 13.84
CA SER A 278 -1.99 -8.29 14.01
C SER A 278 -1.71 -9.34 12.94
N ASN A 279 -2.67 -10.25 12.72
CA ASN A 279 -2.56 -11.30 11.73
C ASN A 279 -3.93 -11.54 11.06
N TYR A 280 -3.94 -11.56 9.72
CA TYR A 280 -5.13 -11.95 8.98
C TYR A 280 -4.79 -12.66 7.68
N THR A 281 -5.72 -13.46 7.21
CA THR A 281 -5.76 -13.97 5.84
C THR A 281 -7.08 -13.59 5.21
N GLU A 282 -7.01 -12.86 4.13
CA GLU A 282 -8.13 -12.42 3.31
C GLU A 282 -8.13 -13.21 2.00
N LEU A 283 -9.31 -13.66 1.57
CA LEU A 283 -9.51 -14.24 0.25
C LEU A 283 -10.64 -13.50 -0.45
N VAL A 284 -10.36 -12.99 -1.62
CA VAL A 284 -11.34 -12.36 -2.51
C VAL A 284 -11.45 -13.19 -3.79
N TYR A 285 -12.67 -13.59 -4.12
CA TYR A 285 -12.97 -14.31 -5.33
C TYR A 285 -14.06 -13.61 -6.12
N ASN A 286 -13.75 -13.26 -7.38
CA ASN A 286 -14.68 -12.59 -8.27
C ASN A 286 -14.82 -13.36 -9.59
N VAL A 287 -16.04 -13.51 -10.04
CA VAL A 287 -16.40 -14.00 -11.36
C VAL A 287 -17.21 -12.94 -12.07
N VAL A 288 -16.79 -12.57 -13.25
CA VAL A 288 -17.49 -11.56 -14.07
C VAL A 288 -17.75 -12.15 -15.46
N LEU A 289 -19.01 -12.24 -15.82
CA LEU A 289 -19.45 -12.49 -17.18
C LEU A 289 -19.96 -11.16 -17.73
N SER A 290 -19.36 -10.67 -18.81
CA SER A 290 -19.83 -9.45 -19.49
C SER A 290 -20.34 -9.77 -20.87
N TRP A 291 -21.50 -9.21 -21.21
CA TRP A 291 -22.16 -9.41 -22.48
C TRP A 291 -22.42 -8.06 -23.16
N GLN A 292 -21.78 -7.84 -24.33
CA GLN A 292 -22.00 -6.69 -25.18
C GLN A 292 -23.31 -6.90 -25.98
N LEU A 293 -24.39 -6.24 -25.59
CA LEU A 293 -25.68 -6.35 -26.25
C LEU A 293 -25.67 -5.66 -27.61
N ASN A 294 -25.13 -4.43 -27.64
CA ASN A 294 -24.90 -3.63 -28.85
C ASN A 294 -23.68 -2.71 -28.65
N GLN A 295 -23.41 -1.79 -29.57
CA GLN A 295 -22.25 -0.90 -29.49
C GLN A 295 -22.24 -0.03 -28.23
N GLU A 296 -23.42 0.34 -27.72
CA GLU A 296 -23.60 1.29 -26.61
C GLU A 296 -24.00 0.62 -25.28
N SER A 297 -24.33 -0.66 -25.29
CA SER A 297 -24.92 -1.32 -24.12
C SER A 297 -24.22 -2.61 -23.73
N LYS A 298 -23.97 -2.76 -22.43
CA LYS A 298 -23.29 -3.89 -21.83
C LYS A 298 -24.00 -4.38 -20.58
N LEU A 299 -24.14 -5.69 -20.46
CA LEU A 299 -24.68 -6.36 -19.28
C LEU A 299 -23.57 -7.12 -18.57
N TYR A 300 -23.52 -7.01 -17.26
CA TYR A 300 -22.57 -7.71 -16.40
C TYR A 300 -23.33 -8.58 -15.41
N PHE A 301 -22.87 -9.80 -15.28
CA PHE A 301 -23.22 -10.70 -14.18
C PHE A 301 -21.96 -10.84 -13.33
N ILE A 302 -22.04 -10.44 -12.07
CA ILE A 302 -20.92 -10.41 -11.15
C ILE A 302 -21.28 -11.29 -9.94
N TYR A 303 -20.41 -12.26 -9.66
CA TYR A 303 -20.41 -12.98 -8.40
C TYR A 303 -19.13 -12.61 -7.65
N SER A 304 -19.28 -12.16 -6.41
CA SER A 304 -18.17 -11.85 -5.52
C SER A 304 -18.31 -12.63 -4.24
N ARG A 305 -17.19 -13.12 -3.75
CA ARG A 305 -17.10 -13.75 -2.44
C ARG A 305 -15.86 -13.26 -1.70
N TYR A 306 -16.06 -12.94 -0.45
CA TYR A 306 -15.05 -12.44 0.45
C TYR A 306 -14.98 -13.31 1.69
N TRP A 307 -13.78 -13.62 2.15
CA TRP A 307 -13.53 -14.28 3.42
C TRP A 307 -12.40 -13.55 4.12
N LEU A 308 -12.58 -13.32 5.38
CA LEU A 308 -11.56 -12.82 6.28
C LEU A 308 -11.38 -13.80 7.43
N LEU A 309 -10.17 -14.17 7.70
CA LEU A 309 -9.77 -14.99 8.83
C LEU A 309 -8.75 -14.22 9.65
N ASN A 310 -9.17 -13.79 10.85
CA ASN A 310 -8.32 -13.08 11.81
C ASN A 310 -7.79 -14.06 12.85
N GLY A 311 -6.56 -13.87 13.31
CA GLY A 311 -6.01 -14.59 14.45
C GLY A 311 -4.54 -14.96 14.35
N ASP A 312 -3.94 -15.23 15.48
CA ASP A 312 -2.51 -15.48 15.64
C ASP A 312 -2.03 -16.87 15.20
N ARG A 313 -2.97 -17.80 14.98
CA ARG A 313 -2.67 -19.20 14.63
C ARG A 313 -2.41 -19.46 13.16
N LEU A 314 -2.54 -18.45 12.30
CA LEU A 314 -2.30 -18.62 10.88
C LEU A 314 -0.82 -18.76 10.60
N THR A 315 -0.37 -19.95 10.27
CA THR A 315 1.04 -20.24 9.95
C THR A 315 1.30 -20.22 8.45
N SER A 316 0.29 -20.51 7.65
CA SER A 316 0.36 -20.62 6.20
C SER A 316 -0.87 -20.00 5.54
N VAL A 317 -0.73 -19.58 4.29
CA VAL A 317 -1.85 -19.14 3.45
C VAL A 317 -2.89 -20.27 3.23
N PHE A 318 -2.46 -21.52 3.35
CA PHE A 318 -3.31 -22.70 3.20
C PHE A 318 -4.14 -23.03 4.44
N ASP A 319 -3.80 -22.46 5.60
CA ASP A 319 -4.58 -22.63 6.84
C ASP A 319 -6.01 -22.11 6.67
N PHE A 320 -6.19 -21.15 5.75
CA PHE A 320 -7.51 -20.65 5.36
C PHE A 320 -8.48 -21.75 4.93
N PHE A 321 -7.99 -22.77 4.23
CA PHE A 321 -8.80 -23.90 3.75
C PHE A 321 -9.01 -24.99 4.79
N ASN A 322 -8.19 -25.04 5.84
CA ASN A 322 -8.16 -26.09 6.85
C ASN A 322 -8.83 -25.68 8.18
N VAL A 323 -9.17 -24.41 8.36
CA VAL A 323 -9.83 -23.94 9.58
C VAL A 323 -11.31 -24.25 9.50
N ASP A 324 -11.76 -25.21 10.31
CA ASP A 324 -13.16 -25.48 10.54
C ASP A 324 -13.84 -24.26 11.19
N THR A 325 -15.00 -23.91 10.66
CA THR A 325 -15.75 -22.69 11.00
C THR A 325 -16.31 -22.67 12.43
N TYR A 326 -16.05 -23.71 13.25
CA TYR A 326 -16.72 -23.91 14.52
C TYR A 326 -15.85 -24.48 15.62
N ASN A 327 -14.82 -23.74 16.06
CA ASN A 327 -14.26 -24.01 17.38
C ASN A 327 -14.14 -22.69 18.17
N MET A 328 -15.29 -22.19 18.62
CA MET A 328 -15.39 -21.03 19.51
C MET A 328 -14.95 -21.30 20.97
N ASN A 329 -14.47 -22.48 21.28
CA ASN A 329 -14.19 -22.91 22.67
C ASN A 329 -12.69 -22.93 23.03
N SER A 330 -11.84 -22.31 22.27
CA SER A 330 -10.44 -22.15 22.70
C SER A 330 -10.09 -20.69 22.86
N ASP A 331 -9.34 -20.38 23.91
CA ASP A 331 -8.81 -19.06 24.33
C ASP A 331 -7.97 -18.30 23.26
N SER A 332 -8.16 -18.61 22.00
CA SER A 332 -7.48 -17.97 20.88
C SER A 332 -8.50 -17.32 19.95
N TRP A 333 -8.39 -16.05 19.83
CA TRP A 333 -9.14 -15.16 18.96
C TRP A 333 -8.89 -15.51 17.49
N THR A 334 -9.73 -16.36 16.93
CA THR A 334 -9.77 -16.62 15.49
C THR A 334 -11.19 -16.38 15.02
N GLU A 335 -11.40 -15.31 14.31
CA GLU A 335 -12.69 -14.97 13.73
C GLU A 335 -12.64 -15.21 12.22
N LYS A 336 -13.68 -15.88 11.69
CA LYS A 336 -13.87 -16.04 10.27
C LYS A 336 -15.15 -15.35 9.84
N THR A 337 -14.99 -14.26 9.10
CA THR A 337 -16.11 -13.57 8.46
C THR A 337 -16.18 -13.91 6.98
N TYR A 338 -17.37 -13.97 6.44
CA TYR A 338 -17.56 -14.16 5.00
C TYR A 338 -18.71 -13.30 4.52
N ASP A 339 -18.58 -12.81 3.30
CA ASP A 339 -19.64 -12.15 2.56
C ASP A 339 -19.70 -12.70 1.14
N SER A 340 -20.90 -12.74 0.57
CA SER A 340 -21.08 -13.14 -0.81
C SER A 340 -22.19 -12.34 -1.45
N GLY A 341 -21.97 -11.90 -2.68
CA GLY A 341 -22.94 -11.12 -3.42
C GLY A 341 -23.04 -11.53 -4.88
N ILE A 342 -24.28 -11.45 -5.39
CA ILE A 342 -24.53 -11.52 -6.82
C ILE A 342 -25.07 -10.17 -7.23
N SER A 343 -24.48 -9.57 -8.25
CA SER A 343 -24.99 -8.32 -8.84
C SER A 343 -25.13 -8.42 -10.34
N ILE A 344 -26.16 -7.74 -10.84
CA ILE A 344 -26.39 -7.56 -12.27
C ILE A 344 -26.27 -6.07 -12.54
N LYS A 345 -25.35 -5.69 -13.42
CA LYS A 345 -25.13 -4.28 -13.80
C LYS A 345 -25.38 -4.12 -15.29
N TYR A 346 -26.28 -3.20 -15.63
CA TYR A 346 -26.47 -2.74 -17.01
C TYR A 346 -25.82 -1.38 -17.18
N VAL A 347 -25.02 -1.25 -18.22
CA VAL A 347 -24.36 0.02 -18.58
C VAL A 347 -24.78 0.38 -19.99
N LYS A 348 -25.29 1.60 -20.16
CA LYS A 348 -25.59 2.20 -21.47
C LYS A 348 -24.76 3.47 -21.61
N GLN A 349 -24.01 3.57 -22.70
CA GLN A 349 -23.29 4.78 -23.07
C GLN A 349 -24.19 5.64 -23.92
N PHE A 350 -24.34 6.90 -23.57
CA PHE A 350 -25.05 7.91 -24.39
C PHE A 350 -23.98 8.73 -25.10
N ASN A 351 -24.00 8.72 -26.41
CA ASN A 351 -23.22 9.66 -27.24
C ASN A 351 -24.08 10.92 -27.40
N PHE A 352 -23.66 12.00 -26.75
CA PHE A 352 -24.26 13.33 -26.94
C PHE A 352 -23.56 14.06 -28.08
#